data_3d755f09702e017e8126eff4bf99c8b9
#
_entry.id   3d755f09702e017e8126eff4bf99c8b9
#
_cell.length_a   1.000
_cell.length_b   1.000
_cell.length_c   1.000
_cell.angle_alpha   90.00
_cell.angle_beta   90.00
_cell.angle_gamma   90.00
#
_symmetry.space_group_name_H-M   'P 1'
#
loop_
_entity.id
_entity.type
_entity.pdbx_description
1 polymer ?
#
loop_
_entity_poly.entity_id
_entity_poly.type
_entity_poly.pdbx_seq_one_letter_code
_entity_poly.pdbx_strand_id
1 'polypeptide(L)'
;MKKLLLLLAAACCIASCAEIRTTYIGKAYPTTGTAPELYFDWKDVPSDYETMGSIKATPFGKTLEEAQALIEQIGREKGADAIVFEGVVSETSAPTYTTTEKIEKNDDGSKTQTATTSQSVFTTNRLLATFIKYKTQTN
;
A
#
# COMPACT_ATOMS: atom_id res chain seq x y z
N MET A 1 -17.79 25.49 30.17
CA MET A 1 -17.40 24.08 29.99
C MET A 1 -18.04 23.42 28.80
N LYS A 2 -19.33 23.58 28.51
CA LYS A 2 -19.97 22.94 27.31
C LYS A 2 -19.38 23.36 25.94
N LYS A 3 -18.91 24.60 25.81
CA LYS A 3 -18.28 25.10 24.55
C LYS A 3 -16.86 24.55 24.32
N LEU A 4 -16.15 24.24 25.41
CA LEU A 4 -14.80 23.65 25.33
C LEU A 4 -14.85 22.18 24.91
N LEU A 5 -15.88 21.44 25.36
CA LEU A 5 -16.12 20.05 24.98
C LEU A 5 -16.48 19.90 23.48
N LEU A 6 -17.24 20.86 22.93
CA LEU A 6 -17.61 20.90 21.51
C LEU A 6 -16.39 21.16 20.61
N LEU A 7 -15.44 21.98 21.03
CA LEU A 7 -14.19 22.23 20.30
C LEU A 7 -13.27 21.02 20.30
N LEU A 8 -13.24 20.24 21.39
CA LEU A 8 -12.44 19.00 21.46
C LEU A 8 -13.00 17.89 20.57
N ALA A 9 -14.33 17.82 20.42
CA ALA A 9 -14.98 16.84 19.55
C ALA A 9 -14.77 17.11 18.03
N ALA A 10 -14.61 18.38 17.64
CA ALA A 10 -14.37 18.78 16.25
C ALA A 10 -12.91 18.49 15.78
N ALA A 11 -11.96 18.37 16.71
CA ALA A 11 -10.56 18.12 16.39
C ALA A 11 -10.26 16.66 16.02
N CYS A 12 -11.17 15.71 16.29
CA CYS A 12 -10.97 14.28 16.02
C CYS A 12 -11.31 13.83 14.58
N CYS A 13 -11.83 14.70 13.72
CA CYS A 13 -12.35 14.29 12.39
C CYS A 13 -11.37 14.44 11.22
N ILE A 14 -10.12 14.84 11.46
CA ILE A 14 -9.09 14.89 10.41
C ILE A 14 -8.05 13.77 10.60
N ALA A 15 -8.54 12.55 10.85
CA ALA A 15 -7.70 11.37 10.63
C ALA A 15 -7.52 11.23 9.11
N SER A 16 -6.42 11.75 8.59
CA SER A 16 -5.96 11.49 7.23
C SER A 16 -5.97 9.98 7.00
N CYS A 17 -6.76 9.50 6.02
CA CYS A 17 -6.81 8.08 5.64
C CYS A 17 -5.55 7.66 4.88
N ALA A 18 -4.37 7.91 5.45
CA ALA A 18 -3.12 7.37 4.95
C ALA A 18 -3.01 5.92 5.44
N GLU A 19 -3.06 4.96 4.52
CA GLU A 19 -3.00 3.54 4.85
C GLU A 19 -2.03 2.79 3.93
N ILE A 20 -1.56 1.65 4.39
CA ILE A 20 -0.80 0.72 3.55
C ILE A 20 -1.68 -0.51 3.34
N ARG A 21 -2.05 -0.76 2.09
CA ARG A 21 -2.79 -1.97 1.72
C ARG A 21 -1.82 -3.07 1.39
N THR A 22 -1.95 -4.20 2.07
CA THR A 22 -1.13 -5.37 1.84
C THR A 22 -1.98 -6.52 1.33
N THR A 23 -1.39 -7.32 0.45
CA THR A 23 -1.97 -8.59 0.01
C THR A 23 -0.88 -9.65 0.10
N TYR A 24 -1.10 -10.66 0.93
CA TYR A 24 -0.22 -11.81 1.07
C TYR A 24 -0.90 -13.05 0.48
N ILE A 25 -0.15 -13.80 -0.33
CA ILE A 25 -0.58 -15.08 -0.90
C ILE A 25 0.50 -16.11 -0.61
N GLY A 26 0.19 -17.08 0.24
CA GLY A 26 1.15 -18.11 0.61
C GLY A 26 0.81 -18.85 1.90
N LYS A 27 1.79 -19.59 2.39
CA LYS A 27 1.73 -20.38 3.62
C LYS A 27 2.12 -19.53 4.83
N ALA A 28 1.69 -19.93 6.01
CA ALA A 28 2.17 -19.40 7.28
C ALA A 28 2.72 -20.54 8.13
N TYR A 29 3.79 -20.24 8.86
CA TYR A 29 4.44 -21.14 9.80
C TYR A 29 4.34 -20.57 11.22
N PRO A 30 4.54 -21.38 12.26
CA PRO A 30 4.65 -20.86 13.62
C PRO A 30 5.76 -19.81 13.71
N THR A 31 5.45 -18.69 14.37
CA THR A 31 6.44 -17.63 14.57
C THR A 31 7.56 -18.12 15.52
N THR A 32 8.80 -17.80 15.16
CA THR A 32 9.99 -18.10 15.97
C THR A 32 10.32 -16.97 16.95
N GLY A 33 9.63 -15.82 16.84
CA GLY A 33 9.93 -14.62 17.62
C GLY A 33 11.15 -13.85 17.14
N THR A 34 11.91 -14.41 16.19
CA THR A 34 13.09 -13.78 15.60
C THR A 34 12.68 -12.86 14.46
N ALA A 35 13.37 -11.74 14.27
CA ALA A 35 13.18 -10.90 13.11
C ALA A 35 13.66 -11.63 11.85
N PRO A 36 12.92 -11.60 10.74
CA PRO A 36 13.37 -12.18 9.49
C PRO A 36 14.60 -11.45 8.95
N GLU A 37 15.48 -12.19 8.28
CA GLU A 37 16.60 -11.61 7.54
C GLU A 37 16.09 -10.91 6.29
N LEU A 38 16.76 -9.81 5.88
CA LEU A 38 16.33 -9.02 4.73
C LEU A 38 17.33 -9.15 3.59
N TYR A 39 16.84 -9.48 2.42
CA TYR A 39 17.60 -9.57 1.19
C TYR A 39 16.98 -8.66 0.11
N PHE A 40 17.84 -8.08 -0.70
CA PHE A 40 17.45 -7.22 -1.83
C PHE A 40 17.90 -7.81 -3.17
N ASP A 41 18.54 -8.96 -3.15
CA ASP A 41 18.95 -9.71 -4.33
C ASP A 41 18.85 -11.21 -4.03
N TRP A 42 18.26 -11.97 -4.92
CA TRP A 42 18.13 -13.42 -4.79
C TRP A 42 19.46 -14.17 -4.72
N LYS A 43 20.52 -13.61 -5.31
CA LYS A 43 21.86 -14.21 -5.27
C LYS A 43 22.47 -14.25 -3.86
N ASP A 44 22.02 -13.38 -2.97
CA ASP A 44 22.52 -13.29 -1.61
C ASP A 44 21.77 -14.25 -0.66
N VAL A 45 20.70 -14.87 -1.12
CA VAL A 45 19.90 -15.83 -0.36
C VAL A 45 20.62 -17.18 -0.32
N PRO A 46 20.77 -17.82 0.89
CA PRO A 46 21.32 -19.17 0.99
C PRO A 46 20.53 -20.18 0.14
N SER A 47 21.21 -21.20 -0.39
CA SER A 47 20.61 -22.13 -1.37
C SER A 47 19.51 -23.03 -0.82
N ASP A 48 19.46 -23.28 0.49
CA ASP A 48 18.53 -24.23 1.10
C ASP A 48 17.33 -23.56 1.74
N TYR A 49 16.40 -23.12 0.90
CA TYR A 49 15.15 -22.51 1.36
C TYR A 49 13.95 -23.06 0.57
N GLU A 50 12.76 -22.79 1.11
CA GLU A 50 11.50 -22.90 0.38
C GLU A 50 10.77 -21.55 0.37
N THR A 51 10.11 -21.26 -0.73
CA THR A 51 9.26 -20.08 -0.84
C THR A 51 7.98 -20.31 -0.05
N MET A 52 7.70 -19.40 0.90
CA MET A 52 6.44 -19.42 1.66
C MET A 52 5.31 -18.76 0.89
N GLY A 53 5.59 -17.63 0.27
CA GLY A 53 4.61 -16.86 -0.47
C GLY A 53 5.12 -15.47 -0.82
N SER A 54 4.28 -14.72 -1.52
CA SER A 54 4.57 -13.36 -1.96
C SER A 54 3.65 -12.35 -1.30
N ILE A 55 4.19 -11.17 -1.02
CA ILE A 55 3.44 -10.04 -0.49
C ILE A 55 3.63 -8.82 -1.38
N LYS A 56 2.57 -8.06 -1.57
CA LYS A 56 2.62 -6.72 -2.14
C LYS A 56 2.06 -5.72 -1.13
N ALA A 57 2.72 -4.59 -1.01
CA ALA A 57 2.27 -3.47 -0.21
C ALA A 57 2.12 -2.22 -1.08
N THR A 58 0.96 -1.60 -1.00
CA THR A 58 0.64 -0.36 -1.71
C THR A 58 0.46 0.75 -0.69
N PRO A 59 1.42 1.67 -0.58
CA PRO A 59 1.30 2.80 0.34
C PRO A 59 0.41 3.89 -0.26
N PHE A 60 -0.70 4.20 0.41
CA PHE A 60 -1.56 5.34 0.10
C PHE A 60 -1.29 6.45 1.10
N GLY A 61 -0.56 7.50 0.67
CA GLY A 61 -0.15 8.60 1.54
C GLY A 61 0.88 8.22 2.61
N LYS A 62 1.56 7.08 2.45
CA LYS A 62 2.63 6.56 3.28
C LYS A 62 3.90 6.39 2.47
N THR A 63 5.05 6.24 3.14
CA THR A 63 6.34 6.05 2.47
C THR A 63 6.61 4.58 2.13
N LEU A 64 7.59 4.33 1.26
CA LEU A 64 8.05 2.98 0.95
C LEU A 64 8.74 2.33 2.16
N GLU A 65 9.41 3.13 2.99
CA GLU A 65 10.04 2.68 4.23
C GLU A 65 9.00 2.18 5.25
N GLU A 66 7.87 2.87 5.37
CA GLU A 66 6.74 2.42 6.20
C GLU A 66 6.15 1.11 5.64
N ALA A 67 6.06 0.99 4.31
CA ALA A 67 5.59 -0.24 3.67
C ALA A 67 6.56 -1.40 3.88
N GLN A 68 7.88 -1.15 3.82
CA GLN A 68 8.91 -2.14 4.14
C GLN A 68 8.78 -2.62 5.59
N ALA A 69 8.70 -1.70 6.54
CA ALA A 69 8.55 -2.04 7.96
C ALA A 69 7.29 -2.89 8.24
N LEU A 70 6.20 -2.59 7.55
CA LEU A 70 4.97 -3.39 7.66
C LEU A 70 5.15 -4.80 7.06
N ILE A 71 5.84 -4.93 5.92
CA ILE A 71 6.16 -6.24 5.32
C ILE A 71 7.03 -7.07 6.29
N GLU A 72 8.02 -6.46 6.95
CA GLU A 72 8.86 -7.11 7.95
C GLU A 72 8.04 -7.63 9.15
N GLN A 73 7.11 -6.81 9.64
CA GLN A 73 6.19 -7.20 10.70
C GLN A 73 5.32 -8.40 10.26
N ILE A 74 4.71 -8.34 9.07
CA ILE A 74 3.89 -9.42 8.54
C ILE A 74 4.73 -10.69 8.34
N GLY A 75 5.96 -10.57 7.84
CA GLY A 75 6.89 -11.69 7.68
C GLY A 75 7.16 -12.41 9.00
N ARG A 76 7.40 -11.65 10.07
CA ARG A 76 7.56 -12.19 11.42
C ARG A 76 6.30 -12.91 11.91
N GLU A 77 5.12 -12.31 11.71
CA GLU A 77 3.83 -12.89 12.09
C GLU A 77 3.53 -14.18 11.31
N LYS A 78 3.97 -14.27 10.05
CA LYS A 78 3.82 -15.46 9.20
C LYS A 78 4.89 -16.53 9.44
N GLY A 79 5.86 -16.26 10.31
CA GLY A 79 6.95 -17.20 10.63
C GLY A 79 8.01 -17.32 9.55
N ALA A 80 8.22 -16.28 8.75
CA ALA A 80 9.29 -16.24 7.76
C ALA A 80 10.66 -16.16 8.43
N ASP A 81 11.64 -16.87 7.87
CA ASP A 81 13.03 -16.77 8.28
C ASP A 81 13.74 -15.62 7.57
N ALA A 82 13.32 -15.37 6.32
CA ALA A 82 13.82 -14.21 5.58
C ALA A 82 12.79 -13.65 4.61
N ILE A 83 13.05 -12.41 4.18
CA ILE A 83 12.25 -11.64 3.24
C ILE A 83 13.16 -11.16 2.11
N VAL A 84 12.79 -11.46 0.89
CA VAL A 84 13.48 -10.98 -0.31
C VAL A 84 12.63 -9.86 -0.92
N PHE A 85 13.14 -8.64 -0.90
CA PHE A 85 12.52 -7.50 -1.55
C PHE A 85 12.86 -7.51 -3.05
N GLU A 86 11.84 -7.60 -3.90
CA GLU A 86 11.99 -7.70 -5.36
C GLU A 86 11.97 -6.34 -6.05
N GLY A 87 11.67 -5.29 -5.30
CA GLY A 87 11.65 -3.92 -5.80
C GLY A 87 10.26 -3.28 -5.82
N VAL A 88 10.20 -2.14 -6.49
CA VAL A 88 8.99 -1.33 -6.61
C VAL A 88 8.45 -1.42 -8.02
N VAL A 89 7.18 -1.78 -8.15
CA VAL A 89 6.46 -1.77 -9.41
C VAL A 89 5.52 -0.57 -9.44
N SER A 90 5.64 0.24 -10.49
CA SER A 90 4.74 1.36 -10.74
C SER A 90 3.67 0.95 -11.74
N GLU A 91 2.42 1.00 -11.32
CA GLU A 91 1.27 0.76 -12.19
C GLU A 91 0.56 2.09 -12.47
N THR A 92 0.37 2.39 -13.74
CA THR A 92 -0.38 3.56 -14.18
C THR A 92 -1.79 3.13 -14.54
N SER A 93 -2.78 3.78 -13.93
CA SER A 93 -4.19 3.51 -14.24
C SER A 93 -4.53 3.91 -15.67
N ALA A 94 -5.55 3.28 -16.24
CA ALA A 94 -6.17 3.79 -17.44
C ALA A 94 -6.68 5.23 -17.18
N PRO A 95 -6.64 6.11 -18.20
CA PRO A 95 -7.12 7.46 -18.04
C PRO A 95 -8.62 7.46 -17.70
N THR A 96 -8.97 8.22 -16.66
CA THR A 96 -10.34 8.45 -16.26
C THR A 96 -10.75 9.83 -16.76
N TYR A 97 -11.87 9.91 -17.46
CA TYR A 97 -12.41 11.15 -17.98
C TYR A 97 -13.59 11.58 -17.12
N THR A 98 -13.54 12.80 -16.61
CA THR A 98 -14.65 13.41 -15.88
C THR A 98 -15.16 14.61 -16.68
N THR A 99 -16.41 14.57 -17.08
CA THR A 99 -17.07 15.70 -17.75
C THR A 99 -17.94 16.44 -16.75
N THR A 100 -17.67 17.71 -16.56
CA THR A 100 -18.47 18.61 -15.72
C THR A 100 -19.23 19.54 -16.63
N GLU A 101 -20.54 19.54 -16.51
CA GLU A 101 -21.43 20.47 -17.24
C GLU A 101 -21.84 21.62 -16.32
N LYS A 102 -21.66 22.83 -16.79
CA LYS A 102 -22.08 24.04 -16.12
C LYS A 102 -23.12 24.76 -17.01
N ILE A 103 -24.27 25.01 -16.44
CA ILE A 103 -25.33 25.80 -17.12
C ILE A 103 -25.40 27.15 -16.43
N GLU A 104 -25.09 28.21 -17.17
CA GLU A 104 -25.24 29.59 -16.72
C GLU A 104 -26.44 30.25 -17.42
N LYS A 105 -27.27 30.96 -16.65
CA LYS A 105 -28.36 31.72 -17.16
C LYS A 105 -27.91 33.18 -17.35
N ASN A 106 -27.99 33.67 -18.54
CA ASN A 106 -27.60 35.04 -18.89
C ASN A 106 -28.72 36.02 -18.53
N ASP A 107 -28.36 37.29 -18.40
CA ASP A 107 -29.31 38.35 -18.05
C ASP A 107 -30.40 38.57 -19.10
N ASP A 108 -30.17 38.15 -20.34
CA ASP A 108 -31.14 38.19 -21.47
C ASP A 108 -32.11 36.98 -21.47
N GLY A 109 -32.01 36.08 -20.46
CA GLY A 109 -32.83 34.88 -20.34
C GLY A 109 -32.30 33.65 -21.12
N SER A 110 -31.24 33.81 -21.91
CA SER A 110 -30.59 32.69 -22.59
C SER A 110 -29.79 31.83 -21.60
N LYS A 111 -29.50 30.56 -21.97
CA LYS A 111 -28.70 29.65 -21.18
C LYS A 111 -27.43 29.30 -21.96
N THR A 112 -26.27 29.44 -21.29
CA THR A 112 -24.99 28.95 -21.81
C THR A 112 -24.64 27.64 -21.10
N GLN A 113 -24.44 26.58 -21.87
CA GLN A 113 -23.99 25.29 -21.36
C GLN A 113 -22.52 25.11 -21.72
N THR A 114 -21.67 24.91 -20.72
CA THR A 114 -20.25 24.65 -20.90
C THR A 114 -19.97 23.27 -20.39
N ALA A 115 -19.42 22.41 -21.23
CA ALA A 115 -18.91 21.10 -20.85
C ALA A 115 -17.38 21.13 -20.77
N THR A 116 -16.84 20.79 -19.64
CA THR A 116 -15.39 20.67 -19.43
C THR A 116 -15.05 19.22 -19.15
N THR A 117 -14.21 18.62 -19.98
CA THR A 117 -13.72 17.25 -19.78
C THR A 117 -12.31 17.31 -19.24
N SER A 118 -12.10 16.72 -18.07
CA SER A 118 -10.78 16.56 -17.44
C SER A 118 -10.34 15.10 -17.50
N GLN A 119 -9.08 14.88 -17.84
CA GLN A 119 -8.46 13.57 -17.83
C GLN A 119 -7.58 13.44 -16.58
N SER A 120 -7.72 12.34 -15.86
CA SER A 120 -6.88 12.01 -14.70
C SER A 120 -6.23 10.65 -14.91
N VAL A 121 -4.93 10.59 -14.61
CA VAL A 121 -4.12 9.37 -14.63
C VAL A 121 -3.47 9.23 -13.27
N PHE A 122 -3.61 8.07 -12.63
CA PHE A 122 -3.01 7.81 -11.33
C PHE A 122 -1.90 6.78 -11.47
N THR A 123 -0.73 7.08 -10.90
CA THR A 123 0.37 6.13 -10.78
C THR A 123 0.42 5.63 -9.35
N THR A 124 0.39 4.32 -9.19
CA THR A 124 0.47 3.65 -7.89
C THR A 124 1.74 2.84 -7.81
N ASN A 125 2.56 3.12 -6.80
CA ASN A 125 3.77 2.35 -6.52
C ASN A 125 3.43 1.21 -5.56
N ARG A 126 3.97 0.02 -5.84
CA ARG A 126 3.80 -1.18 -5.01
C ARG A 126 5.15 -1.77 -4.68
N LEU A 127 5.40 -2.04 -3.41
CA LEU A 127 6.57 -2.78 -2.96
C LEU A 127 6.26 -4.27 -2.97
N LEU A 128 7.10 -5.03 -3.65
CA LEU A 128 6.98 -6.49 -3.77
C LEU A 128 8.05 -7.18 -2.93
N ALA A 129 7.65 -8.24 -2.25
CA ALA A 129 8.58 -9.09 -1.52
C ALA A 129 8.10 -10.55 -1.49
N THR A 130 9.04 -11.46 -1.33
CA THR A 130 8.80 -12.89 -1.16
C THR A 130 9.30 -13.33 0.21
N PHE A 131 8.48 -14.09 0.92
CA PHE A 131 8.83 -14.70 2.20
C PHE A 131 9.40 -16.09 1.96
N ILE A 132 10.47 -16.41 2.67
CA ILE A 132 11.13 -17.70 2.57
C ILE A 132 11.34 -18.32 3.96
N LYS A 133 11.40 -19.66 3.96
CA LYS A 133 11.71 -20.51 5.11
C LYS A 133 12.97 -21.29 4.81
N TYR A 134 13.96 -21.26 5.70
CA TYR A 134 15.12 -22.11 5.54
C TYR A 134 14.74 -23.57 5.79
N LYS A 135 15.23 -24.46 4.94
CA LYS A 135 15.06 -25.89 5.15
C LYS A 135 15.95 -26.30 6.32
N THR A 136 15.33 -26.92 7.33
CA THR A 136 16.09 -27.54 8.41
C THR A 136 16.93 -28.67 7.80
N GLN A 137 18.25 -28.60 7.89
CA GLN A 137 19.11 -29.71 7.51
C GLN A 137 18.81 -30.84 8.49
N THR A 138 18.13 -31.87 8.00
CA THR A 138 17.96 -33.12 8.74
C THR A 138 19.29 -33.85 8.64
N ASN A 139 20.09 -33.79 9.69
CA ASN A 139 21.27 -34.69 9.87
C ASN A 139 20.83 -36.09 10.16
#